data_2beb1f256167b13ec6786084f355e2ed
#
_entry.id   2beb1f256167b13ec6786084f355e2ed
#
_cell.length_a   1.000
_cell.length_b   1.000
_cell.length_c   1.000
_cell.angle_alpha   90.00
_cell.angle_beta   90.00
_cell.angle_gamma   90.00
#
_symmetry.space_group_name_H-M   'P 1'
#
loop_
_entity.id
_entity.type
_entity.pdbx_description
1 polymer ?
#
loop_
_entity_poly.entity_id
_entity_poly.type
_entity_poly.pdbx_seq_one_letter_code
_entity_poly.pdbx_strand_id
1 'polypeptide(L)'
;MGGGCELKMLGEMILNVSNIKWSNNDKIYNYIDLTSVDMQNHQIGNLSNISKEKHPSRAQQIVKFNDIIFATTRPMQKRIAMIPKYLDGQICSTGYCVLRVDEKIALSSWVYYVLCTSIFYDYVDKFQQGASYPSISDNNVKKFKIPVPSLQTQQKVVDILDKFDTLVNSITEGLPREIELRRKQYEHYRELLLNFKPKMTA
;
A
#
# COMPACT_ATOMS: atom_id res chain seq x y z
N MET A 1 -14.79 -15.17 -23.20
CA MET A 1 -13.62 -15.95 -22.73
C MET A 1 -13.36 -15.55 -21.28
N GLY A 2 -13.82 -16.36 -20.31
CA GLY A 2 -13.65 -16.09 -18.89
C GLY A 2 -12.25 -16.51 -18.45
N GLY A 3 -11.29 -15.62 -18.45
CA GLY A 3 -10.00 -15.84 -17.80
C GLY A 3 -10.22 -16.08 -16.31
N GLY A 4 -9.89 -17.30 -15.84
CA GLY A 4 -9.99 -17.62 -14.41
C GLY A 4 -9.10 -16.68 -13.61
N CYS A 5 -9.63 -16.13 -12.52
CA CYS A 5 -8.84 -15.37 -11.56
C CYS A 5 -8.29 -16.33 -10.52
N GLU A 6 -6.98 -16.39 -10.37
CA GLU A 6 -6.31 -17.18 -9.35
C GLU A 6 -6.18 -16.37 -8.06
N LEU A 7 -6.40 -17.00 -6.91
CA LEU A 7 -6.12 -16.38 -5.61
C LEU A 7 -4.69 -16.72 -5.19
N LYS A 8 -3.85 -15.70 -4.98
CA LYS A 8 -2.46 -15.85 -4.50
C LYS A 8 -2.25 -15.10 -3.19
N MET A 9 -1.38 -15.64 -2.33
CA MET A 9 -0.93 -14.89 -1.16
C MET A 9 -0.01 -13.74 -1.60
N LEU A 10 -0.10 -12.60 -0.93
CA LEU A 10 0.82 -11.46 -1.19
C LEU A 10 2.28 -11.89 -1.15
N GLY A 11 2.64 -12.76 -0.20
CA GLY A 11 4.01 -13.26 -0.06
C GLY A 11 4.56 -14.01 -1.29
N GLU A 12 3.69 -14.52 -2.17
CA GLU A 12 4.09 -15.22 -3.40
C GLU A 12 4.43 -14.27 -4.55
N MET A 13 4.11 -12.98 -4.38
CA MET A 13 4.22 -11.96 -5.43
C MET A 13 5.17 -10.82 -5.06
N ILE A 14 5.87 -10.90 -3.92
CA ILE A 14 6.74 -9.84 -3.45
C ILE A 14 8.20 -10.26 -3.43
N LEU A 15 9.05 -9.29 -3.76
CA LEU A 15 10.50 -9.40 -3.73
C LEU A 15 11.05 -8.98 -2.35
N ASN A 16 12.28 -9.37 -2.07
CA ASN A 16 12.95 -8.99 -0.84
C ASN A 16 13.27 -7.49 -0.78
N VAL A 17 13.07 -6.92 0.38
CA VAL A 17 13.43 -5.54 0.72
C VAL A 17 14.73 -5.56 1.52
N SER A 18 15.68 -4.72 1.15
CA SER A 18 16.98 -4.60 1.84
C SER A 18 16.93 -3.54 2.92
N ASN A 19 17.68 -3.76 3.99
CA ASN A 19 17.91 -2.75 5.02
C ASN A 19 19.19 -1.96 4.75
N ILE A 20 19.20 -0.71 5.19
CA ILE A 20 20.39 0.14 5.15
C ILE A 20 21.44 -0.35 6.15
N LYS A 21 22.70 -0.27 5.75
CA LYS A 21 23.86 -0.46 6.64
C LYS A 21 24.45 0.90 6.95
N TRP A 22 24.13 1.46 8.10
CA TRP A 22 24.57 2.81 8.49
C TRP A 22 26.09 2.94 8.67
N SER A 23 26.78 1.86 9.02
CA SER A 23 28.25 1.89 9.25
C SER A 23 29.07 2.43 8.10
N ASN A 24 28.61 2.22 6.86
CA ASN A 24 29.35 2.58 5.63
C ASN A 24 28.55 3.56 4.75
N ASN A 25 27.75 4.45 5.36
CA ASN A 25 26.86 5.28 4.59
C ASN A 25 26.80 6.71 5.15
N ASP A 26 27.46 7.63 4.46
CA ASP A 26 27.56 9.04 4.84
C ASP A 26 26.51 9.92 4.12
N LYS A 27 25.52 9.30 3.45
CA LYS A 27 24.45 10.03 2.75
C LYS A 27 23.37 10.51 3.72
N ILE A 28 22.73 11.61 3.34
CA ILE A 28 21.50 12.09 3.98
C ILE A 28 20.31 11.49 3.23
N TYR A 29 19.33 11.01 3.98
CA TYR A 29 18.11 10.40 3.45
C TYR A 29 16.87 11.09 3.98
N ASN A 30 15.83 11.11 3.16
CA ASN A 30 14.48 11.37 3.63
C ASN A 30 13.95 10.15 4.39
N TYR A 31 13.41 10.39 5.57
CA TYR A 31 12.84 9.34 6.41
C TYR A 31 11.32 9.39 6.38
N ILE A 32 10.74 8.25 6.03
CA ILE A 32 9.29 8.03 6.02
C ILE A 32 8.95 7.31 7.33
N ASP A 33 8.46 8.07 8.30
CA ASP A 33 7.98 7.50 9.56
C ASP A 33 6.47 7.19 9.50
N LEU A 34 5.90 6.67 10.61
CA LEU A 34 4.48 6.31 10.64
C LEU A 34 3.53 7.51 10.48
N THR A 35 3.99 8.73 10.76
CA THR A 35 3.18 9.94 10.62
C THR A 35 3.32 10.59 9.25
N SER A 36 4.27 10.15 8.44
CA SER A 36 4.51 10.68 7.10
C SER A 36 3.42 10.34 6.09
N VAL A 37 2.62 9.30 6.33
CA VAL A 37 1.51 8.93 5.44
C VAL A 37 0.21 9.49 5.99
N ASP A 38 -0.48 10.30 5.19
CA ASP A 38 -1.80 10.80 5.50
C ASP A 38 -2.86 9.68 5.47
N MET A 39 -3.79 9.69 6.44
CA MET A 39 -4.80 8.64 6.60
C MET A 39 -5.97 8.75 5.62
N GLN A 40 -6.16 9.90 4.99
CA GLN A 40 -7.31 10.17 4.12
C GLN A 40 -6.96 10.10 2.64
N ASN A 41 -5.89 10.80 2.26
CA ASN A 41 -5.46 10.90 0.87
C ASN A 41 -4.29 9.97 0.51
N HIS A 42 -3.73 9.26 1.52
CA HIS A 42 -2.61 8.32 1.36
C HIS A 42 -1.33 8.94 0.78
N GLN A 43 -1.21 10.27 0.84
CA GLN A 43 -0.02 10.96 0.37
C GLN A 43 1.10 10.92 1.41
N ILE A 44 2.34 10.90 0.91
CA ILE A 44 3.54 10.94 1.75
C ILE A 44 4.01 12.38 1.88
N GLY A 45 4.06 12.86 3.11
CA GLY A 45 4.53 14.21 3.47
C GLY A 45 5.29 14.21 4.80
N ASN A 46 5.60 15.40 5.32
CA ASN A 46 6.26 15.58 6.63
C ASN A 46 7.51 14.71 6.82
N LEU A 47 8.38 14.69 5.80
CA LEU A 47 9.62 13.92 5.82
C LEU A 47 10.66 14.61 6.71
N SER A 48 11.46 13.82 7.42
CA SER A 48 12.63 14.29 8.15
C SER A 48 13.92 13.82 7.49
N ASN A 49 14.97 14.62 7.55
CA ASN A 49 16.29 14.22 7.08
C ASN A 49 17.01 13.44 8.18
N ILE A 50 17.59 12.31 7.78
CA ILE A 50 18.37 11.42 8.66
C ILE A 50 19.74 11.12 8.05
N SER A 51 20.72 10.86 8.93
CA SER A 51 22.09 10.50 8.55
C SER A 51 22.60 9.38 9.45
N LYS A 52 23.80 8.92 9.17
CA LYS A 52 24.52 7.93 10.01
C LYS A 52 24.60 8.37 11.48
N GLU A 53 24.87 9.65 11.75
CA GLU A 53 25.01 10.20 13.09
C GLU A 53 23.67 10.45 13.78
N LYS A 54 22.60 10.67 12.97
CA LYS A 54 21.29 11.05 13.50
C LYS A 54 20.17 10.32 12.74
N HIS A 55 19.77 9.18 13.26
CA HIS A 55 18.62 8.44 12.75
C HIS A 55 17.88 7.70 13.85
N PRO A 56 16.55 7.54 13.74
CA PRO A 56 15.79 6.65 14.63
C PRO A 56 16.20 5.18 14.43
N SER A 57 16.15 4.39 15.48
CA SER A 57 16.45 2.94 15.43
C SER A 57 15.57 2.17 14.43
N ARG A 58 14.37 2.67 14.16
CA ARG A 58 13.43 2.11 13.17
C ARG A 58 13.71 2.52 11.72
N ALA A 59 14.64 3.43 11.46
CA ALA A 59 15.01 3.87 10.11
C ALA A 59 15.92 2.82 9.45
N GLN A 60 15.34 1.79 8.84
CA GLN A 60 16.11 0.64 8.35
C GLN A 60 15.79 0.23 6.91
N GLN A 61 14.53 0.30 6.48
CA GLN A 61 14.10 -0.30 5.21
C GLN A 61 14.37 0.66 4.04
N ILE A 62 15.07 0.21 3.00
CA ILE A 62 15.30 0.96 1.77
C ILE A 62 14.11 0.73 0.85
N VAL A 63 13.34 1.78 0.59
CA VAL A 63 12.21 1.73 -0.34
C VAL A 63 12.65 2.04 -1.77
N LYS A 64 11.88 1.54 -2.73
CA LYS A 64 12.05 1.82 -4.16
C LYS A 64 10.75 2.41 -4.74
N PHE A 65 10.89 3.09 -5.87
CA PHE A 65 9.73 3.52 -6.64
C PHE A 65 8.76 2.36 -6.87
N ASN A 66 7.46 2.62 -6.72
CA ASN A 66 6.37 1.66 -6.76
C ASN A 66 6.29 0.64 -5.61
N ASP A 67 7.18 0.65 -4.61
CA ASP A 67 6.95 -0.12 -3.41
C ASP A 67 5.66 0.37 -2.71
N ILE A 68 4.90 -0.55 -2.13
CA ILE A 68 3.74 -0.22 -1.29
C ILE A 68 4.20 -0.31 0.16
N ILE A 69 3.92 0.72 0.94
CA ILE A 69 4.14 0.74 2.39
C ILE A 69 2.80 0.68 3.12
N PHE A 70 2.65 -0.27 4.03
CA PHE A 70 1.46 -0.44 4.86
C PHE A 70 1.84 -0.40 6.34
N ALA A 71 1.25 0.51 7.12
CA ALA A 71 1.54 0.62 8.54
C ALA A 71 1.04 -0.61 9.31
N THR A 72 1.97 -1.34 9.91
CA THR A 72 1.66 -2.54 10.70
C THR A 72 1.35 -2.22 12.17
N THR A 73 1.68 -1.02 12.63
CA THR A 73 1.30 -0.47 13.93
C THR A 73 0.04 0.39 13.77
N ARG A 74 -0.99 0.13 14.58
CA ARG A 74 -2.33 0.74 14.47
C ARG A 74 -2.88 0.67 13.04
N PRO A 75 -2.94 -0.54 12.45
CA PRO A 75 -3.19 -0.70 11.01
C PRO A 75 -4.57 -0.19 10.58
N MET A 76 -5.53 -0.13 11.49
CA MET A 76 -6.86 0.41 11.22
C MET A 76 -6.88 1.94 11.03
N GLN A 77 -5.75 2.63 11.24
CA GLN A 77 -5.58 4.02 10.80
C GLN A 77 -5.40 4.15 9.28
N LYS A 78 -5.33 3.04 8.56
CA LYS A 78 -5.28 2.98 7.09
C LYS A 78 -4.12 3.77 6.46
N ARG A 79 -2.96 3.82 7.14
CA ARG A 79 -1.76 4.45 6.59
C ARG A 79 -1.11 3.51 5.58
N ILE A 80 -1.45 3.70 4.33
CA ILE A 80 -0.92 2.96 3.18
C ILE A 80 -0.56 3.96 2.08
N ALA A 81 0.55 3.75 1.39
CA ALA A 81 0.94 4.59 0.26
C ALA A 81 1.81 3.82 -0.74
N MET A 82 1.84 4.27 -1.98
CA MET A 82 2.86 3.88 -2.96
C MET A 82 4.02 4.85 -2.92
N ILE A 83 5.24 4.34 -3.04
CA ILE A 83 6.46 5.17 -3.05
C ILE A 83 6.58 5.89 -4.39
N PRO A 84 6.50 7.22 -4.40
CA PRO A 84 6.66 8.01 -5.62
C PRO A 84 8.13 8.05 -6.06
N LYS A 85 8.37 8.41 -7.31
CA LYS A 85 9.70 8.42 -7.93
C LYS A 85 10.74 9.24 -7.17
N TYR A 86 10.35 10.38 -6.59
CA TYR A 86 11.27 11.26 -5.85
C TYR A 86 11.72 10.68 -4.49
N LEU A 87 11.07 9.62 -4.01
CA LEU A 87 11.44 8.88 -2.79
C LEU A 87 12.13 7.53 -3.09
N ASP A 88 12.52 7.29 -4.34
CA ASP A 88 13.29 6.10 -4.70
C ASP A 88 14.62 6.05 -3.93
N GLY A 89 14.92 4.92 -3.30
CA GLY A 89 16.14 4.74 -2.51
C GLY A 89 16.16 5.43 -1.14
N GLN A 90 15.05 6.01 -0.69
CA GLN A 90 14.92 6.64 0.63
C GLN A 90 14.65 5.58 1.72
N ILE A 91 14.59 6.02 2.98
CA ILE A 91 14.49 5.14 4.15
C ILE A 91 13.10 5.19 4.75
N CYS A 92 12.53 4.00 5.00
CA CYS A 92 11.25 3.82 5.64
C CYS A 92 11.41 3.19 7.04
N SER A 93 10.47 3.51 7.92
CA SER A 93 10.36 2.93 9.26
C SER A 93 10.03 1.44 9.21
N THR A 94 10.61 0.64 10.10
CA THR A 94 10.20 -0.76 10.35
C THR A 94 8.79 -0.90 10.93
N GLY A 95 8.09 0.20 11.16
CA GLY A 95 6.65 0.20 11.47
C GLY A 95 5.76 0.03 10.26
N TYR A 96 6.35 0.01 9.06
CA TYR A 96 5.67 -0.37 7.82
C TYR A 96 6.10 -1.75 7.34
N CYS A 97 5.16 -2.53 6.84
CA CYS A 97 5.42 -3.64 5.94
C CYS A 97 5.64 -3.05 4.54
N VAL A 98 6.84 -3.22 3.99
CA VAL A 98 7.17 -2.79 2.63
C VAL A 98 6.92 -3.96 1.68
N LEU A 99 6.04 -3.74 0.71
CA LEU A 99 5.66 -4.73 -0.29
C LEU A 99 6.23 -4.30 -1.65
N ARG A 100 7.30 -4.92 -2.05
CA ARG A 100 7.91 -4.76 -3.39
C ARG A 100 7.35 -5.82 -4.32
N VAL A 101 6.40 -5.44 -5.14
CA VAL A 101 5.69 -6.37 -6.02
C VAL A 101 6.59 -6.83 -7.16
N ASP A 102 6.57 -8.13 -7.49
CA ASP A 102 7.13 -8.65 -8.73
C ASP A 102 6.15 -8.36 -9.87
N GLU A 103 6.45 -7.34 -10.65
CA GLU A 103 5.59 -6.86 -11.76
C GLU A 103 5.44 -7.87 -12.91
N LYS A 104 6.18 -8.99 -12.88
CA LYS A 104 5.92 -10.13 -13.77
C LYS A 104 4.66 -10.91 -13.37
N ILE A 105 4.20 -10.78 -12.12
CA ILE A 105 3.05 -11.51 -11.56
C ILE A 105 1.86 -10.58 -11.40
N ALA A 106 2.08 -9.40 -10.81
CA ALA A 106 1.03 -8.43 -10.57
C ALA A 106 1.57 -6.99 -10.66
N LEU A 107 0.72 -6.05 -11.06
CA LEU A 107 1.07 -4.62 -11.04
C LEU A 107 1.07 -4.10 -9.61
N SER A 108 2.03 -3.25 -9.25
CA SER A 108 2.09 -2.61 -7.93
C SER A 108 0.81 -1.82 -7.64
N SER A 109 0.28 -1.07 -8.61
CA SER A 109 -0.99 -0.34 -8.49
C SER A 109 -2.18 -1.27 -8.24
N TRP A 110 -2.23 -2.45 -8.90
CA TRP A 110 -3.28 -3.44 -8.65
C TRP A 110 -3.27 -3.89 -7.19
N VAL A 111 -2.11 -4.29 -6.70
CA VAL A 111 -1.94 -4.73 -5.30
C VAL A 111 -2.33 -3.60 -4.35
N TYR A 112 -1.89 -2.37 -4.61
CA TYR A 112 -2.23 -1.21 -3.81
C TYR A 112 -3.75 -1.00 -3.70
N TYR A 113 -4.47 -1.01 -4.82
CA TYR A 113 -5.93 -0.85 -4.81
C TYR A 113 -6.65 -1.97 -4.08
N VAL A 114 -6.20 -3.22 -4.22
CA VAL A 114 -6.75 -4.34 -3.45
C VAL A 114 -6.53 -4.15 -1.95
N LEU A 115 -5.36 -3.67 -1.53
CA LEU A 115 -5.08 -3.38 -0.11
C LEU A 115 -5.84 -2.15 0.43
N CYS A 116 -6.41 -1.33 -0.44
CA CYS A 116 -7.30 -0.24 -0.04
C CYS A 116 -8.76 -0.67 0.15
N THR A 117 -9.12 -1.95 -0.07
CA THR A 117 -10.50 -2.44 0.07
C THR A 117 -10.88 -2.74 1.52
N SER A 118 -12.18 -2.76 1.80
CA SER A 118 -12.72 -3.20 3.10
C SER A 118 -12.34 -4.65 3.41
N ILE A 119 -12.31 -5.52 2.40
CA ILE A 119 -11.95 -6.94 2.55
C ILE A 119 -10.55 -7.11 3.18
N PHE A 120 -9.59 -6.28 2.77
CA PHE A 120 -8.26 -6.31 3.39
C PHE A 120 -8.30 -5.81 4.84
N TYR A 121 -9.03 -4.74 5.12
CA TYR A 121 -9.11 -4.20 6.49
C TYR A 121 -9.90 -5.10 7.43
N ASP A 122 -10.93 -5.82 6.97
CA ASP A 122 -11.62 -6.87 7.73
C ASP A 122 -10.67 -8.02 8.09
N TYR A 123 -9.80 -8.40 7.13
CA TYR A 123 -8.74 -9.36 7.40
C TYR A 123 -7.73 -8.82 8.42
N VAL A 124 -7.28 -7.58 8.28
CA VAL A 124 -6.34 -6.94 9.22
C VAL A 124 -6.92 -6.87 10.62
N ASP A 125 -8.19 -6.48 10.76
CA ASP A 125 -8.88 -6.40 12.06
C ASP A 125 -8.93 -7.75 12.75
N LYS A 126 -9.18 -8.82 12.01
CA LYS A 126 -9.19 -10.19 12.52
C LYS A 126 -7.83 -10.69 13.00
N PHE A 127 -6.73 -10.26 12.38
CA PHE A 127 -5.39 -10.78 12.65
C PHE A 127 -4.47 -9.83 13.40
N GLN A 128 -4.91 -8.58 13.67
CA GLN A 128 -4.16 -7.67 14.53
C GLN A 128 -4.20 -8.12 16.00
N GLN A 129 -3.18 -7.78 16.75
CA GLN A 129 -3.03 -8.13 18.16
C GLN A 129 -2.71 -6.89 18.99
N GLY A 130 -3.11 -6.90 20.26
CA GLY A 130 -2.88 -5.82 21.21
C GLY A 130 -4.08 -4.87 21.34
N ALA A 131 -4.49 -4.59 22.59
CA ALA A 131 -5.66 -3.75 22.88
C ALA A 131 -5.36 -2.25 22.71
N SER A 132 -4.30 -1.75 23.37
CA SER A 132 -3.97 -0.29 23.36
C SER A 132 -3.12 0.13 22.16
N TYR A 133 -2.27 -0.77 21.67
CA TYR A 133 -1.38 -0.57 20.53
C TYR A 133 -1.52 -1.76 19.56
N PRO A 134 -2.66 -1.85 18.85
CA PRO A 134 -2.86 -2.97 17.93
C PRO A 134 -1.81 -2.97 16.84
N SER A 135 -1.33 -4.16 16.50
CA SER A 135 -0.37 -4.36 15.43
C SER A 135 -0.62 -5.66 14.70
N ILE A 136 -0.22 -5.72 13.44
CA ILE A 136 -0.25 -6.93 12.63
C ILE A 136 1.18 -7.25 12.18
N SER A 137 1.58 -8.52 12.23
CA SER A 137 2.91 -8.90 11.74
C SER A 137 2.98 -8.85 10.21
N ASP A 138 4.17 -8.53 9.66
CA ASP A 138 4.42 -8.58 8.22
C ASP A 138 4.05 -9.94 7.62
N ASN A 139 4.30 -11.01 8.40
CA ASN A 139 3.96 -12.37 7.96
C ASN A 139 2.46 -12.57 7.79
N ASN A 140 1.64 -11.98 8.66
CA ASN A 140 0.19 -12.03 8.52
C ASN A 140 -0.29 -11.16 7.35
N VAL A 141 0.31 -9.98 7.13
CA VAL A 141 0.02 -9.18 5.92
C VAL A 141 0.31 -9.98 4.65
N LYS A 142 1.46 -10.65 4.59
CA LYS A 142 1.90 -11.45 3.43
C LYS A 142 1.05 -12.71 3.18
N LYS A 143 0.31 -13.20 4.17
CA LYS A 143 -0.64 -14.33 4.03
C LYS A 143 -1.99 -13.92 3.45
N PHE A 144 -2.28 -12.63 3.36
CA PHE A 144 -3.53 -12.17 2.74
C PHE A 144 -3.58 -12.63 1.28
N LYS A 145 -4.72 -13.20 0.88
CA LYS A 145 -4.94 -13.70 -0.48
C LYS A 145 -5.66 -12.67 -1.31
N ILE A 146 -5.12 -12.38 -2.48
CA ILE A 146 -5.71 -11.45 -3.43
C ILE A 146 -6.00 -12.13 -4.76
N PRO A 147 -7.02 -11.66 -5.50
CA PRO A 147 -7.28 -12.09 -6.86
C PRO A 147 -6.18 -11.59 -7.79
N VAL A 148 -5.66 -12.47 -8.64
CA VAL A 148 -4.61 -12.13 -9.63
C VAL A 148 -5.10 -12.51 -11.02
N PRO A 149 -5.85 -11.62 -11.69
CA PRO A 149 -6.22 -11.80 -13.10
C PRO A 149 -5.01 -11.55 -13.99
N SER A 150 -5.16 -11.72 -15.31
CA SER A 150 -4.08 -11.40 -16.25
C SER A 150 -3.61 -9.95 -16.11
N LEU A 151 -2.32 -9.66 -16.36
CA LEU A 151 -1.76 -8.31 -16.30
C LEU A 151 -2.54 -7.32 -17.17
N GLN A 152 -3.07 -7.76 -18.32
CA GLN A 152 -3.92 -6.94 -19.17
C GLN A 152 -5.23 -6.54 -18.48
N THR A 153 -5.84 -7.46 -17.72
CA THR A 153 -7.06 -7.18 -16.95
C THR A 153 -6.75 -6.25 -15.78
N GLN A 154 -5.63 -6.51 -15.07
CA GLN A 154 -5.17 -5.62 -13.99
C GLN A 154 -4.99 -4.20 -14.51
N GLN A 155 -4.28 -4.01 -15.66
CA GLN A 155 -4.04 -2.70 -16.23
C GLN A 155 -5.34 -1.96 -16.57
N LYS A 156 -6.31 -2.64 -17.20
CA LYS A 156 -7.62 -2.02 -17.52
C LYS A 156 -8.35 -1.51 -16.29
N VAL A 157 -8.32 -2.26 -15.19
CA VAL A 157 -8.95 -1.83 -13.93
C VAL A 157 -8.17 -0.70 -13.29
N VAL A 158 -6.85 -0.79 -13.24
CA VAL A 158 -5.98 0.27 -12.73
C VAL A 158 -6.19 1.58 -13.47
N ASP A 159 -6.24 1.56 -14.81
CA ASP A 159 -6.49 2.76 -15.63
C ASP A 159 -7.82 3.46 -15.30
N ILE A 160 -8.84 2.69 -14.92
CA ILE A 160 -10.14 3.24 -14.48
C ILE A 160 -10.00 3.85 -13.09
N LEU A 161 -9.37 3.14 -12.16
CA LEU A 161 -9.21 3.59 -10.76
C LEU A 161 -8.32 4.84 -10.66
N ASP A 162 -7.22 4.90 -11.44
CA ASP A 162 -6.34 6.07 -11.51
C ASP A 162 -7.07 7.33 -12.01
N LYS A 163 -7.97 7.18 -13.00
CA LYS A 163 -8.81 8.29 -13.46
C LYS A 163 -9.74 8.79 -12.35
N PHE A 164 -10.35 7.89 -11.59
CA PHE A 164 -11.19 8.27 -10.46
C PHE A 164 -10.38 8.94 -9.36
N ASP A 165 -9.22 8.40 -9.03
CA ASP A 165 -8.34 8.96 -8.02
C ASP A 165 -7.88 10.38 -8.39
N THR A 166 -7.51 10.59 -9.66
CA THR A 166 -7.19 11.92 -10.21
C THR A 166 -8.37 12.87 -10.08
N LEU A 167 -9.58 12.44 -10.44
CA LEU A 167 -10.78 13.27 -10.35
C LEU A 167 -11.13 13.66 -8.91
N VAL A 168 -11.01 12.71 -7.96
CA VAL A 168 -11.28 12.97 -6.55
C VAL A 168 -10.25 13.94 -5.97
N ASN A 169 -8.97 13.78 -6.29
CA ASN A 169 -7.90 14.61 -5.76
C ASN A 169 -7.81 16.00 -6.41
N SER A 170 -8.27 16.16 -7.67
CA SER A 170 -8.26 17.45 -8.37
C SER A 170 -9.40 18.40 -7.95
N ILE A 171 -10.45 17.90 -7.27
CA ILE A 171 -11.64 18.68 -6.92
C ILE A 171 -11.54 19.33 -5.52
N THR A 172 -10.37 19.32 -4.89
CA THR A 172 -10.18 19.71 -3.48
C THR A 172 -10.45 21.19 -3.16
N GLU A 173 -10.78 22.07 -4.12
CA GLU A 173 -10.90 23.50 -3.86
C GLU A 173 -12.33 24.11 -3.83
N GLY A 174 -13.42 23.31 -3.96
CA GLY A 174 -14.67 24.02 -4.13
C GLY A 174 -15.95 23.49 -3.48
N LEU A 175 -16.14 22.21 -3.23
CA LEU A 175 -17.43 21.67 -2.79
C LEU A 175 -17.30 20.47 -1.84
N PRO A 176 -17.14 20.66 -0.55
CA PRO A 176 -16.92 19.57 0.44
C PRO A 176 -17.97 18.45 0.36
N ARG A 177 -19.24 18.78 0.11
CA ARG A 177 -20.33 17.81 0.02
C ARG A 177 -20.29 16.96 -1.26
N GLU A 178 -19.93 17.57 -2.40
CA GLU A 178 -19.78 16.85 -3.67
C GLU A 178 -18.56 15.94 -3.64
N ILE A 179 -17.47 16.38 -3.02
CA ILE A 179 -16.26 15.59 -2.79
C ILE A 179 -16.60 14.34 -1.97
N GLU A 180 -17.35 14.48 -0.88
CA GLU A 180 -17.76 13.35 -0.06
C GLU A 180 -18.62 12.32 -0.82
N LEU A 181 -19.57 12.81 -1.62
CA LEU A 181 -20.41 11.94 -2.45
C LEU A 181 -19.60 11.20 -3.52
N ARG A 182 -18.69 11.89 -4.20
CA ARG A 182 -17.81 11.27 -5.22
C ARG A 182 -16.84 10.26 -4.58
N ARG A 183 -16.35 10.54 -3.38
CA ARG A 183 -15.52 9.61 -2.63
C ARG A 183 -16.28 8.31 -2.30
N LYS A 184 -17.52 8.42 -1.84
CA LYS A 184 -18.38 7.24 -1.59
C LYS A 184 -18.64 6.44 -2.87
N GLN A 185 -18.86 7.13 -4.00
CA GLN A 185 -19.01 6.48 -5.30
C GLN A 185 -17.71 5.76 -5.71
N TYR A 186 -16.57 6.41 -5.56
CA TYR A 186 -15.27 5.80 -5.85
C TYR A 186 -15.02 4.54 -5.00
N GLU A 187 -15.25 4.60 -3.69
CA GLU A 187 -15.10 3.46 -2.79
C GLU A 187 -16.02 2.31 -3.23
N HIS A 188 -17.27 2.61 -3.55
CA HIS A 188 -18.23 1.60 -4.04
C HIS A 188 -17.76 0.94 -5.35
N TYR A 189 -17.34 1.72 -6.34
CA TYR A 189 -16.85 1.16 -7.61
C TYR A 189 -15.53 0.40 -7.46
N ARG A 190 -14.63 0.86 -6.59
CA ARG A 190 -13.40 0.13 -6.26
C ARG A 190 -13.72 -1.25 -5.70
N GLU A 191 -14.60 -1.33 -4.70
CA GLU A 191 -15.04 -2.60 -4.12
C GLU A 191 -15.68 -3.50 -5.18
N LEU A 192 -16.55 -2.94 -6.03
CA LEU A 192 -17.23 -3.69 -7.09
C LEU A 192 -16.25 -4.25 -8.13
N LEU A 193 -15.29 -3.42 -8.60
CA LEU A 193 -14.32 -3.81 -9.63
C LEU A 193 -13.27 -4.81 -9.12
N LEU A 194 -12.97 -4.78 -7.83
CA LEU A 194 -11.96 -5.65 -7.22
C LEU A 194 -12.55 -6.88 -6.53
N ASN A 195 -13.88 -7.01 -6.46
CA ASN A 195 -14.56 -8.17 -5.87
C ASN A 195 -14.70 -9.30 -6.90
N PHE A 196 -13.60 -10.00 -7.15
CA PHE A 196 -13.58 -11.16 -8.03
C PHE A 196 -14.09 -12.40 -7.28
N LYS A 197 -15.16 -13.04 -7.79
CA LYS A 197 -15.59 -14.35 -7.31
C LYS A 197 -14.61 -15.40 -7.85
N PRO A 198 -13.95 -16.21 -6.99
CA PRO A 198 -13.13 -17.33 -7.45
C PRO A 198 -14.00 -18.31 -8.25
N LYS A 199 -13.48 -18.88 -9.33
CA LYS A 199 -14.12 -20.04 -9.94
C LYS A 199 -14.10 -21.16 -8.91
N MET A 200 -15.26 -21.59 -8.47
CA MET A 200 -15.35 -22.88 -7.79
C MET A 200 -15.02 -23.95 -8.84
N THR A 201 -13.83 -24.54 -8.72
CA THR A 201 -13.53 -25.81 -9.40
C THR A 201 -14.41 -26.88 -8.76
N ALA A 202 -15.32 -27.42 -9.57
CA ALA A 202 -16.09 -28.62 -9.23
C ALA A 202 -15.16 -29.82 -9.11
#